data_9e1d31b45d9beb451380c9d673b3adfe
#
_entry.id   9e1d31b45d9beb451380c9d673b3adfe
#
_cell.length_a   1.000
_cell.length_b   1.000
_cell.length_c   1.000
_cell.angle_alpha   90.00
_cell.angle_beta   90.00
_cell.angle_gamma   90.00
#
_symmetry.space_group_name_H-M   'P 1'
#
loop_
_entity.id
_entity.type
_entity.pdbx_description
1 polymer ?
#
loop_
_entity_poly.entity_id
_entity_poly.type
_entity_poly.pdbx_seq_one_letter_code
_entity_poly.pdbx_strand_id
1 'polypeptide(L)'
;MMNDRASVINIGGEEYTLLLTTKATKEIAGRYGGLENLGDHLMKSENFEMAIGEIVWLITLLANQSILVHNLRNKDNKRELLTDEMVELLTVPADLATYKTAIMDALLKGTKRNIESEADAKNAVVE
;
A
#
# COMPACT_ATOMS: atom_id res chain seq x y z
N MET A 1 17.62 -3.14 -7.08
CA MET A 1 16.91 -2.14 -7.89
C MET A 1 15.66 -1.65 -7.15
N MET A 2 15.47 -0.36 -7.12
CA MET A 2 14.31 0.21 -6.46
C MET A 2 13.01 -0.06 -7.22
N ASN A 3 11.98 -0.37 -6.47
CA ASN A 3 10.65 -0.55 -7.01
C ASN A 3 9.90 0.77 -6.89
N ASP A 4 9.59 1.41 -8.00
CA ASP A 4 8.93 2.71 -8.04
C ASP A 4 7.51 2.70 -7.47
N ARG A 5 6.93 1.51 -7.30
CA ARG A 5 5.58 1.35 -6.76
C ARG A 5 5.57 1.18 -5.26
N ALA A 6 6.74 1.08 -4.65
CA ALA A 6 6.86 0.62 -3.27
C ALA A 6 7.22 1.72 -2.30
N SER A 7 6.78 1.55 -1.08
CA SER A 7 7.14 2.33 0.09
C SER A 7 7.41 1.32 1.19
N VAL A 8 8.39 1.56 2.04
CA VAL A 8 8.81 0.60 3.06
C VAL A 8 8.48 1.12 4.44
N ILE A 9 7.92 0.25 5.28
CA ILE A 9 7.63 0.57 6.68
C ILE A 9 8.14 -0.54 7.58
N ASN A 10 8.21 -0.24 8.88
CA ASN A 10 8.58 -1.21 9.89
C ASN A 10 7.34 -1.54 10.73
N ILE A 11 7.08 -2.83 10.88
CA ILE A 11 5.99 -3.32 11.74
C ILE A 11 6.59 -4.38 12.66
N GLY A 12 6.56 -4.11 13.96
CA GLY A 12 7.05 -5.06 14.94
C GLY A 12 8.52 -5.45 14.80
N GLY A 13 9.34 -4.53 14.26
CA GLY A 13 10.77 -4.79 14.09
C GLY A 13 11.14 -5.40 12.75
N GLU A 14 10.17 -5.67 11.89
CA GLU A 14 10.40 -6.21 10.55
C GLU A 14 9.99 -5.20 9.48
N GLU A 15 10.75 -5.18 8.38
CA GLU A 15 10.43 -4.32 7.26
C GLU A 15 9.39 -4.95 6.36
N TYR A 16 8.43 -4.14 5.95
CA TYR A 16 7.41 -4.55 4.99
C TYR A 16 7.33 -3.53 3.87
N THR A 17 7.18 -4.01 2.66
CA THR A 17 7.03 -3.17 1.49
C THR A 17 5.55 -2.97 1.22
N LEU A 18 5.11 -1.73 1.14
CA LEU A 18 3.74 -1.41 0.74
C LEU A 18 3.71 -1.27 -0.77
N LEU A 19 2.84 -2.01 -1.41
CA LEU A 19 2.79 -2.09 -2.87
C LEU A 19 1.36 -1.91 -3.35
N LEU A 20 1.14 -0.92 -4.22
CA LEU A 20 -0.16 -0.76 -4.87
C LEU A 20 -0.18 -1.62 -6.14
N THR A 21 -0.96 -2.69 -6.08
CA THR A 21 -1.16 -3.57 -7.22
C THR A 21 -2.53 -3.33 -7.84
N THR A 22 -2.78 -3.94 -8.99
CA THR A 22 -4.12 -3.93 -9.59
C THR A 22 -5.14 -4.55 -8.63
N LYS A 23 -4.75 -5.65 -7.97
CA LYS A 23 -5.62 -6.31 -6.99
C LYS A 23 -5.97 -5.36 -5.84
N ALA A 24 -4.97 -4.69 -5.26
CA ALA A 24 -5.20 -3.74 -4.18
C ALA A 24 -6.07 -2.57 -4.64
N THR A 25 -5.82 -2.06 -5.83
CA THR A 25 -6.62 -0.96 -6.41
C THR A 25 -8.09 -1.35 -6.51
N LYS A 26 -8.35 -2.58 -6.94
CA LYS A 26 -9.71 -3.11 -7.05
C LYS A 26 -10.39 -3.18 -5.69
N GLU A 27 -9.69 -3.65 -4.66
CA GLU A 27 -10.24 -3.75 -3.33
C GLU A 27 -10.48 -2.37 -2.70
N ILE A 28 -9.58 -1.43 -2.93
CA ILE A 28 -9.75 -0.05 -2.48
C ILE A 28 -10.96 0.59 -3.17
N ALA A 29 -11.09 0.39 -4.47
CA ALA A 29 -12.23 0.92 -5.21
C ALA A 29 -13.55 0.37 -4.68
N GLY A 30 -13.57 -0.92 -4.33
CA GLY A 30 -14.77 -1.54 -3.76
C GLY A 30 -15.15 -0.97 -2.40
N ARG A 31 -14.15 -0.58 -1.61
CA ARG A 31 -14.38 -0.06 -0.25
C ARG A 31 -14.67 1.44 -0.23
N TYR A 32 -13.99 2.22 -1.06
CA TYR A 32 -14.04 3.69 -1.03
C TYR A 32 -14.66 4.32 -2.26
N GLY A 33 -14.86 3.56 -3.31
CA GLY A 33 -15.35 4.08 -4.58
C GLY A 33 -14.25 4.56 -5.52
N GLY A 34 -12.98 4.45 -5.11
CA GLY A 34 -11.85 4.82 -5.94
C GLY A 34 -10.68 5.35 -5.11
N LEU A 35 -9.51 5.44 -5.74
CA LEU A 35 -8.30 5.92 -5.08
C LEU A 35 -8.43 7.39 -4.66
N GLU A 36 -9.11 8.19 -5.47
CA GLU A 36 -9.33 9.59 -5.19
C GLU A 36 -10.15 9.78 -3.91
N ASN A 37 -11.19 8.99 -3.76
CA ASN A 37 -12.02 9.03 -2.56
C ASN A 37 -11.25 8.59 -1.32
N LEU A 38 -10.37 7.62 -1.48
CA LEU A 38 -9.52 7.18 -0.37
C LEU A 38 -8.62 8.32 0.10
N GLY A 39 -7.99 9.03 -0.83
CA GLY A 39 -7.12 10.16 -0.49
C GLY A 39 -7.87 11.20 0.32
N ASP A 40 -9.05 11.58 -0.15
CA ASP A 40 -9.90 12.54 0.56
C ASP A 40 -10.29 12.04 1.95
N HIS A 41 -10.65 10.78 2.04
CA HIS A 41 -11.06 10.16 3.30
C HIS A 41 -9.94 10.18 4.34
N LEU A 42 -8.73 9.84 3.93
CA LEU A 42 -7.56 9.85 4.81
C LEU A 42 -7.21 11.26 5.28
N MET A 43 -7.35 12.24 4.39
CA MET A 43 -7.01 13.62 4.72
C MET A 43 -8.04 14.28 5.64
N LYS A 44 -9.30 13.89 5.52
CA LYS A 44 -10.40 14.55 6.22
C LYS A 44 -10.92 13.80 7.43
N SER A 45 -10.38 12.61 7.73
CA SER A 45 -10.87 11.82 8.85
C SER A 45 -10.56 12.51 10.17
N GLU A 46 -11.60 12.90 10.90
CA GLU A 46 -11.47 13.53 12.21
C GLU A 46 -11.70 12.54 13.34
N ASN A 47 -12.35 11.43 13.03
CA ASN A 47 -12.61 10.39 14.02
C ASN A 47 -11.38 9.50 14.16
N PHE A 48 -10.73 9.61 15.31
CA PHE A 48 -9.48 8.89 15.57
C PHE A 48 -9.63 7.37 15.45
N GLU A 49 -10.72 6.84 16.01
CA GLU A 49 -10.95 5.39 15.98
C GLU A 49 -11.16 4.87 14.55
N MET A 50 -11.93 5.60 13.75
CA MET A 50 -12.13 5.24 12.35
C MET A 50 -10.83 5.37 11.57
N ALA A 51 -10.06 6.42 11.85
CA ALA A 51 -8.77 6.61 11.17
C ALA A 51 -7.83 5.44 11.46
N ILE A 52 -7.78 4.98 12.71
CA ILE A 52 -6.96 3.82 13.08
C ILE A 52 -7.39 2.60 12.27
N GLY A 53 -8.68 2.29 12.25
CA GLY A 53 -9.19 1.13 11.53
C GLY A 53 -8.89 1.18 10.04
N GLU A 54 -9.03 2.35 9.44
CA GLU A 54 -8.75 2.54 8.02
C GLU A 54 -7.26 2.35 7.71
N ILE A 55 -6.40 2.93 8.54
CA ILE A 55 -4.97 2.81 8.36
C ILE A 55 -4.53 1.36 8.51
N VAL A 56 -5.02 0.66 9.52
CA VAL A 56 -4.70 -0.76 9.73
C VAL A 56 -5.11 -1.59 8.52
N TRP A 57 -6.33 -1.37 8.02
CA TRP A 57 -6.82 -2.12 6.85
C TRP A 57 -5.94 -1.88 5.62
N LEU A 58 -5.58 -0.62 5.38
CA LEU A 58 -4.75 -0.26 4.22
C LEU A 58 -3.33 -0.82 4.35
N ILE A 59 -2.73 -0.72 5.53
CA ILE A 59 -1.39 -1.26 5.78
C ILE A 59 -1.39 -2.78 5.53
N THR A 60 -2.37 -3.46 6.07
CA THR A 60 -2.51 -4.92 5.90
C THR A 60 -2.64 -5.27 4.42
N LEU A 61 -3.53 -4.56 3.73
CA LEU A 61 -3.75 -4.79 2.30
C LEU A 61 -2.48 -4.58 1.48
N LEU A 62 -1.84 -3.42 1.64
CA LEU A 62 -0.70 -3.04 0.81
C LEU A 62 0.55 -3.85 1.13
N ALA A 63 0.79 -4.15 2.41
CA ALA A 63 1.91 -5.01 2.79
C ALA A 63 1.73 -6.42 2.26
N ASN A 64 0.51 -6.93 2.33
CA ASN A 64 0.22 -8.26 1.82
C ASN A 64 0.39 -8.38 0.31
N GLN A 65 0.28 -7.28 -0.44
CA GLN A 65 0.51 -7.33 -1.88
C GLN A 65 1.95 -7.76 -2.19
N SER A 66 2.92 -7.20 -1.49
CA SER A 66 4.32 -7.57 -1.71
C SER A 66 4.57 -9.02 -1.31
N ILE A 67 3.93 -9.49 -0.23
CA ILE A 67 4.04 -10.88 0.21
C ILE A 67 3.42 -11.81 -0.83
N LEU A 68 2.25 -11.46 -1.35
CA LEU A 68 1.59 -12.26 -2.38
C LEU A 68 2.41 -12.35 -3.66
N VAL A 69 3.05 -11.25 -4.07
CA VAL A 69 3.94 -11.24 -5.23
C VAL A 69 5.13 -12.16 -4.97
N HIS A 70 5.73 -12.06 -3.77
CA HIS A 70 6.82 -12.94 -3.37
C HIS A 70 6.39 -14.40 -3.44
N ASN A 71 5.23 -14.72 -2.88
CA ASN A 71 4.73 -16.10 -2.85
C ASN A 71 4.43 -16.65 -4.23
N LEU A 72 3.97 -15.79 -5.12
CA LEU A 72 3.70 -16.16 -6.51
C LEU A 72 4.98 -16.58 -7.22
N ARG A 73 6.10 -15.91 -6.91
CA ARG A 73 7.40 -16.17 -7.53
C ARG A 73 8.24 -17.20 -6.79
N ASN A 74 7.90 -17.50 -5.53
CA ASN A 74 8.69 -18.37 -4.67
C ASN A 74 7.77 -19.40 -4.00
N LYS A 75 7.23 -20.32 -4.79
CA LYS A 75 6.23 -21.28 -4.32
C LYS A 75 6.74 -22.20 -3.22
N ASP A 76 8.03 -22.45 -3.19
CA ASP A 76 8.64 -23.33 -2.19
C ASP A 76 9.09 -22.60 -0.93
N ASN A 77 9.00 -21.28 -0.92
CA ASN A 77 9.43 -20.46 0.21
C ASN A 77 8.46 -19.32 0.44
N LYS A 78 7.23 -19.68 0.75
CA LYS A 78 6.16 -18.70 0.96
C LYS A 78 6.27 -18.04 2.32
N ARG A 79 5.86 -16.78 2.37
CA ARG A 79 5.79 -16.00 3.60
C ARG A 79 4.33 -15.92 4.06
N GLU A 80 4.16 -15.83 5.37
CA GLU A 80 2.84 -15.69 5.97
C GLU A 80 2.28 -14.29 5.73
N LEU A 81 0.98 -14.21 5.44
CA LEU A 81 0.30 -12.94 5.27
C LEU A 81 0.04 -12.29 6.62
N LEU A 82 0.01 -10.96 6.62
CA LEU A 82 -0.40 -10.20 7.79
C LEU A 82 -1.93 -10.23 7.93
N THR A 83 -2.40 -10.12 9.17
CA THR A 83 -3.81 -9.87 9.45
C THR A 83 -3.93 -8.51 10.12
N ASP A 84 -5.13 -7.94 10.10
CA ASP A 84 -5.39 -6.67 10.79
C ASP A 84 -5.02 -6.78 12.27
N GLU A 85 -5.35 -7.91 12.91
CA GLU A 85 -5.04 -8.13 14.31
C GLU A 85 -3.53 -8.10 14.56
N MET A 86 -2.75 -8.74 13.69
CA MET A 86 -1.29 -8.71 13.82
C MET A 86 -0.77 -7.28 13.76
N VAL A 87 -1.25 -6.50 12.83
CA VAL A 87 -0.82 -5.11 12.69
C VAL A 87 -1.20 -4.32 13.94
N GLU A 88 -2.41 -4.52 14.45
CA GLU A 88 -2.87 -3.82 15.66
C GLU A 88 -2.04 -4.18 16.88
N LEU A 89 -1.62 -5.43 16.99
CA LEU A 89 -0.83 -5.89 18.14
C LEU A 89 0.63 -5.49 18.06
N LEU A 90 1.17 -5.33 16.85
CA LEU A 90 2.59 -5.06 16.63
C LEU A 90 2.92 -3.58 16.48
N THR A 91 1.92 -2.70 16.58
CA THR A 91 2.11 -1.27 16.39
C THR A 91 1.54 -0.51 17.60
N VAL A 92 1.91 0.76 17.68
CA VAL A 92 1.33 1.69 18.66
C VAL A 92 0.73 2.87 17.88
N PRO A 93 -0.21 3.63 18.50
CA PRO A 93 -0.88 4.72 17.78
C PRO A 93 0.06 5.73 17.12
N ALA A 94 1.22 5.97 17.73
CA ALA A 94 2.20 6.90 17.15
C ALA A 94 2.72 6.43 15.79
N ASP A 95 2.76 5.11 15.56
CA ASP A 95 3.22 4.57 14.29
C ASP A 95 2.24 4.89 13.15
N LEU A 96 0.97 5.06 13.47
CA LEU A 96 -0.07 5.22 12.47
C LEU A 96 0.07 6.52 11.66
N ALA A 97 0.61 7.57 12.29
CA ALA A 97 0.88 8.81 11.57
C ALA A 97 1.92 8.59 10.48
N THR A 98 2.97 7.84 10.81
CA THR A 98 4.02 7.48 9.85
C THR A 98 3.44 6.60 8.74
N TYR A 99 2.60 5.63 9.11
CA TYR A 99 1.99 4.72 8.14
C TYR A 99 1.05 5.45 7.18
N LYS A 100 0.32 6.45 7.68
CA LYS A 100 -0.55 7.26 6.83
C LYS A 100 0.25 7.90 5.69
N THR A 101 1.40 8.48 6.03
CA THR A 101 2.29 9.07 5.03
C THR A 101 2.80 8.01 4.05
N ALA A 102 3.19 6.85 4.56
CA ALA A 102 3.68 5.74 3.73
C ALA A 102 2.60 5.22 2.78
N ILE A 103 1.35 5.15 3.26
CA ILE A 103 0.22 4.76 2.41
C ILE A 103 0.05 5.73 1.26
N MET A 104 0.01 7.02 1.57
CA MET A 104 -0.14 8.05 0.54
C MET A 104 0.98 7.98 -0.48
N ASP A 105 2.21 7.76 -0.01
CA ASP A 105 3.38 7.62 -0.87
C ASP A 105 3.26 6.40 -1.79
N ALA A 106 2.82 5.26 -1.24
CA ALA A 106 2.65 4.04 -2.03
C ALA A 106 1.57 4.22 -3.10
N LEU A 107 0.46 4.88 -2.76
CA LEU A 107 -0.61 5.15 -3.71
C LEU A 107 -0.14 6.05 -4.82
N LEU A 108 0.60 7.10 -4.46
CA LEU A 108 1.14 8.05 -5.43
C LEU A 108 2.14 7.38 -6.37
N LYS A 109 3.05 6.59 -5.82
CA LYS A 109 4.06 5.88 -6.60
C LYS A 109 3.43 4.88 -7.58
N GLY A 110 2.39 4.18 -7.13
CA GLY A 110 1.67 3.25 -8.00
C GLY A 110 1.00 3.94 -9.17
N THR A 111 0.32 5.03 -8.90
CA THR A 111 -0.36 5.82 -9.92
C THR A 111 0.65 6.47 -10.86
N LYS A 112 1.69 7.08 -10.29
CA LYS A 112 2.71 7.76 -11.07
C LYS A 112 3.45 6.81 -12.00
N ARG A 113 3.75 5.60 -11.53
CA ARG A 113 4.43 4.60 -12.35
C ARG A 113 3.63 4.28 -13.60
N ASN A 114 2.31 4.11 -13.47
CA ASN A 114 1.46 3.84 -14.62
C ASN A 114 1.52 4.96 -15.64
N ILE A 115 1.44 6.20 -15.18
CA ILE A 115 1.50 7.37 -16.04
C ILE A 115 2.86 7.49 -16.71
N GLU A 116 3.93 7.31 -15.96
CA GLU A 116 5.29 7.38 -16.49
C GLU A 116 5.57 6.28 -17.51
N SER A 117 5.06 5.08 -17.28
CA SER A 117 5.23 3.97 -18.21
C SER A 117 4.59 4.30 -19.56
N GLU A 118 3.40 4.90 -19.56
CA GLU A 118 2.73 5.31 -20.79
C GLU A 118 3.51 6.41 -21.51
N ALA A 119 3.99 7.40 -20.75
CA ALA A 119 4.78 8.49 -21.30
C ALA A 119 6.09 7.98 -21.91
N ASP A 120 6.76 7.08 -21.20
CA ASP A 120 8.01 6.50 -21.68
C ASP A 120 7.79 5.69 -22.96
N ALA A 121 6.71 4.93 -23.02
CA ALA A 121 6.37 4.14 -24.20
C ALA A 121 6.13 5.06 -25.40
N LYS A 122 5.43 6.16 -25.20
CA LYS A 122 5.17 7.13 -26.26
C LYS A 122 6.46 7.79 -26.72
N ASN A 123 7.33 8.16 -25.80
CA ASN A 123 8.60 8.77 -26.13
C ASN A 123 9.50 7.81 -26.90
N ALA A 124 9.51 6.54 -26.52
CA ALA A 124 10.29 5.53 -27.20
C ALA A 124 9.82 5.35 -28.64
N VAL A 125 8.53 5.45 -28.89
CA VAL A 125 7.95 5.34 -30.24
C VAL A 125 8.33 6.56 -31.09
N VAL A 126 8.33 7.73 -30.49
CA VAL A 126 8.63 8.98 -31.20
C VAL A 126 10.12 9.06 -31.58
N GLU A 127 10.97 8.57 -30.76
CA GLU A 127 12.41 8.56 -31.00
C GLU A 127 12.82 7.50 -32.01
#